data_0dad905adfebbbf9b1ea667d1c78ace1
#
_entry.id   0dad905adfebbbf9b1ea667d1c78ace1
#
_cell.length_a   1.000
_cell.length_b   1.000
_cell.length_c   1.000
_cell.angle_alpha   90.00
_cell.angle_beta   90.00
_cell.angle_gamma   90.00
#
_symmetry.space_group_name_H-M   'P 1'
#
loop_
_entity.id
_entity.type
_entity.pdbx_description
1 polymer ?
#
loop_
_entity_poly.entity_id
_entity_poly.type
_entity_poly.pdbx_seq_one_letter_code
_entity_poly.pdbx_strand_id
1 'polypeptide(L)'
;MKHLATFVQMGCLLVAASLGFAACQGAAGRERARQAAWRKAIKAQIYSDYQGMYRQPTGVAFKYPYIAPGSRQYATVLWDWDSWWADVALRQILADCTGEAERSEALVYEQGCVLNYLAYTSPEDGYMPMVIDGESHPDLMKPADIYATNMHKPCLAQHAALLIKQNKGDAEWLRELFPRLQAFIGNYHQHHRHQASGLYYWQDDLAIGVDNDPSTFFRPKKSSASIYLNCMMYKELQAMQYIAGQLGLQPAVAQYQSWAQELLTSVRQHCWDEKDGTYYSADLNLLPYTGEAGIVFGKPFVLHEGAPRDYPCLIQRLGSWSGFMALWAGIATPEQAQRMVRENLLDERTFWAPYGVRTLSKLEKMYNLKPTHNPSNWQGPVWGISNYIVWSGLLNYGFEKEAKLLAEKCIRLYGQDLETDGCLHEYYHPETGDGLINPGFQNWNYLVINMIAWIEGRERIQEF
;
A
#
# COMPACT_ATOMS: atom_id res chain seq x y z
N MET A 1 16.94 11.36 -67.26
CA MET A 1 16.56 10.15 -66.48
C MET A 1 16.85 10.24 -64.98
N LYS A 2 17.88 10.99 -64.52
CA LYS A 2 18.18 11.09 -63.05
C LYS A 2 17.12 11.89 -62.24
N HIS A 3 16.43 12.86 -62.82
CA HIS A 3 15.41 13.66 -62.13
C HIS A 3 14.05 12.96 -61.96
N LEU A 4 13.71 11.99 -62.81
CA LEU A 4 12.45 11.24 -62.69
C LEU A 4 12.50 10.20 -61.56
N ALA A 5 13.67 9.60 -61.29
CA ALA A 5 13.87 8.63 -60.25
C ALA A 5 13.76 9.26 -58.82
N THR A 6 14.19 10.51 -58.66
CA THR A 6 14.13 11.24 -57.38
C THR A 6 12.69 11.64 -57.02
N PHE A 7 11.87 12.01 -58.04
CA PHE A 7 10.44 12.34 -57.81
C PHE A 7 9.60 11.10 -57.46
N VAL A 8 9.89 9.94 -58.07
CA VAL A 8 9.19 8.68 -57.74
C VAL A 8 9.58 8.20 -56.32
N GLN A 9 10.85 8.31 -55.92
CA GLN A 9 11.25 7.95 -54.56
C GLN A 9 10.66 8.88 -53.48
N MET A 10 10.56 10.18 -53.71
CA MET A 10 9.92 11.12 -52.81
C MET A 10 8.41 10.90 -52.71
N GLY A 11 7.74 10.57 -53.80
CA GLY A 11 6.31 10.23 -53.81
C GLY A 11 6.01 8.94 -53.04
N CYS A 12 6.81 7.89 -53.16
CA CYS A 12 6.65 6.65 -52.41
C CYS A 12 6.93 6.84 -50.91
N LEU A 13 7.88 7.68 -50.52
CA LEU A 13 8.14 8.00 -49.11
C LEU A 13 7.02 8.81 -48.46
N LEU A 14 6.40 9.75 -49.18
CA LEU A 14 5.25 10.52 -48.72
C LEU A 14 3.99 9.66 -48.57
N VAL A 15 3.73 8.74 -49.50
CA VAL A 15 2.60 7.81 -49.41
C VAL A 15 2.80 6.79 -48.29
N ALA A 16 4.02 6.26 -48.10
CA ALA A 16 4.32 5.37 -46.98
C ALA A 16 4.21 6.07 -45.63
N ALA A 17 4.65 7.33 -45.53
CA ALA A 17 4.50 8.14 -44.33
C ALA A 17 3.03 8.46 -44.02
N SER A 18 2.22 8.78 -45.05
CA SER A 18 0.79 9.06 -44.85
C SER A 18 -0.03 7.81 -44.49
N LEU A 19 0.29 6.66 -45.08
CA LEU A 19 -0.31 5.37 -44.71
C LEU A 19 0.10 4.93 -43.29
N GLY A 20 1.34 5.12 -42.92
CA GLY A 20 1.83 4.88 -41.55
C GLY A 20 1.14 5.78 -40.54
N PHE A 21 0.97 7.06 -40.83
CA PHE A 21 0.28 8.02 -39.97
C PHE A 21 -1.22 7.73 -39.82
N ALA A 22 -1.90 7.36 -40.89
CA ALA A 22 -3.30 6.94 -40.85
C ALA A 22 -3.51 5.62 -40.11
N ALA A 23 -2.59 4.65 -40.24
CA ALA A 23 -2.61 3.40 -39.49
C ALA A 23 -2.38 3.62 -38.01
N CYS A 24 -1.44 4.50 -37.62
CA CYS A 24 -1.20 4.89 -36.25
C CYS A 24 -2.39 5.64 -35.61
N GLN A 25 -3.04 6.54 -36.35
CA GLN A 25 -4.26 7.20 -35.91
C GLN A 25 -5.41 6.21 -35.72
N GLY A 26 -5.56 5.24 -36.60
CA GLY A 26 -6.54 4.16 -36.48
C GLY A 26 -6.27 3.24 -35.28
N ALA A 27 -5.01 2.93 -34.97
CA ALA A 27 -4.63 2.13 -33.83
C ALA A 27 -4.88 2.88 -32.49
N ALA A 28 -4.47 4.14 -32.41
CA ALA A 28 -4.71 4.98 -31.23
C ALA A 28 -6.22 5.24 -31.01
N GLY A 29 -7.01 5.32 -32.06
CA GLY A 29 -8.47 5.43 -31.98
C GLY A 29 -9.11 4.16 -31.45
N ARG A 30 -8.67 3.00 -31.90
CA ARG A 30 -9.14 1.69 -31.39
C ARG A 30 -8.78 1.49 -29.93
N GLU A 31 -7.56 1.84 -29.52
CA GLU A 31 -7.13 1.73 -28.13
C GLU A 31 -7.96 2.64 -27.22
N ARG A 32 -8.20 3.89 -27.61
CA ARG A 32 -9.09 4.79 -26.85
C ARG A 32 -10.51 4.26 -26.70
N ALA A 33 -11.06 3.69 -27.77
CA ALA A 33 -12.40 3.08 -27.74
C ALA A 33 -12.44 1.86 -26.81
N ARG A 34 -11.39 1.04 -26.82
CA ARG A 34 -11.26 -0.13 -25.94
C ARG A 34 -11.13 0.27 -24.47
N GLN A 35 -10.28 1.25 -24.16
CA GLN A 35 -10.18 1.82 -22.82
C GLN A 35 -11.52 2.37 -22.30
N ALA A 36 -12.29 3.03 -23.16
CA ALA A 36 -13.62 3.51 -22.80
C ALA A 36 -14.60 2.36 -22.53
N ALA A 37 -14.55 1.30 -23.32
CA ALA A 37 -15.37 0.10 -23.13
C ALA A 37 -15.02 -0.60 -21.81
N TRP A 38 -13.74 -0.77 -21.50
CA TRP A 38 -13.28 -1.35 -20.23
C TRP A 38 -13.71 -0.52 -19.02
N ARG A 39 -13.55 0.80 -19.04
CA ARG A 39 -14.04 1.66 -17.94
C ARG A 39 -15.55 1.48 -17.70
N LYS A 40 -16.33 1.37 -18.78
CA LYS A 40 -17.77 1.12 -18.67
C LYS A 40 -18.07 -0.24 -18.04
N ALA A 41 -17.39 -1.30 -18.50
CA ALA A 41 -17.57 -2.67 -17.98
C ALA A 41 -17.14 -2.77 -16.50
N ILE A 42 -15.98 -2.21 -16.13
CA ILE A 42 -15.49 -2.18 -14.76
C ILE A 42 -16.47 -1.43 -13.84
N LYS A 43 -16.93 -0.23 -14.24
CA LYS A 43 -17.94 0.51 -13.46
C LYS A 43 -19.22 -0.28 -13.30
N ALA A 44 -19.72 -0.89 -14.37
CA ALA A 44 -20.97 -1.67 -14.32
C ALA A 44 -20.84 -2.86 -13.35
N GLN A 45 -19.74 -3.61 -13.40
CA GLN A 45 -19.47 -4.72 -12.49
C GLN A 45 -19.42 -4.24 -11.05
N ILE A 46 -18.55 -3.25 -10.76
CA ILE A 46 -18.30 -2.79 -9.39
C ILE A 46 -19.57 -2.17 -8.77
N TYR A 47 -20.30 -1.34 -9.53
CA TYR A 47 -21.52 -0.69 -9.02
C TYR A 47 -22.68 -1.67 -8.77
N SER A 48 -22.67 -2.84 -9.42
CA SER A 48 -23.66 -3.89 -9.15
C SER A 48 -23.27 -4.83 -8.01
N ASP A 49 -22.00 -4.83 -7.60
CA ASP A 49 -21.44 -5.87 -6.73
C ASP A 49 -20.89 -5.36 -5.37
N TYR A 50 -20.61 -4.05 -5.23
CA TYR A 50 -19.95 -3.51 -4.03
C TYR A 50 -20.66 -3.82 -2.72
N GLN A 51 -22.01 -3.88 -2.72
CA GLN A 51 -22.79 -4.22 -1.52
C GLN A 51 -22.55 -5.67 -1.08
N GLY A 52 -22.02 -6.52 -1.95
CA GLY A 52 -21.57 -7.88 -1.61
C GLY A 52 -20.45 -7.93 -0.56
N MET A 53 -19.79 -6.79 -0.27
CA MET A 53 -18.83 -6.69 0.83
C MET A 53 -19.46 -6.38 2.20
N TYR A 54 -20.74 -5.95 2.26
CA TYR A 54 -21.39 -5.61 3.51
C TYR A 54 -21.73 -6.85 4.33
N ARG A 55 -21.43 -6.80 5.62
CA ARG A 55 -21.69 -7.88 6.58
C ARG A 55 -22.42 -7.36 7.80
N GLN A 56 -23.46 -8.09 8.21
CA GLN A 56 -24.08 -7.89 9.51
C GLN A 56 -23.27 -8.63 10.59
N PRO A 57 -23.24 -8.13 11.83
CA PRO A 57 -22.58 -8.82 12.91
C PRO A 57 -23.21 -10.20 13.14
N THR A 58 -22.38 -11.23 13.04
CA THR A 58 -22.79 -12.62 13.30
C THR A 58 -21.85 -13.24 14.34
N GLY A 59 -22.39 -14.16 15.13
CA GLY A 59 -21.62 -14.78 16.21
C GLY A 59 -21.29 -13.81 17.34
N VAL A 60 -20.23 -14.14 18.09
CA VAL A 60 -19.80 -13.38 19.28
C VAL A 60 -18.64 -12.41 18.99
N ALA A 61 -17.97 -12.58 17.84
CA ALA A 61 -16.77 -11.82 17.51
C ALA A 61 -17.06 -10.40 17.02
N PHE A 62 -18.12 -10.20 16.24
CA PHE A 62 -18.48 -8.90 15.71
C PHE A 62 -19.56 -8.22 16.53
N LYS A 63 -19.32 -6.96 16.89
CA LYS A 63 -20.30 -6.11 17.61
C LYS A 63 -21.02 -5.15 16.67
N TYR A 64 -20.41 -4.82 15.54
CA TYR A 64 -20.90 -3.83 14.59
C TYR A 64 -20.91 -4.41 13.17
N PRO A 65 -21.81 -3.93 12.28
CA PRO A 65 -21.72 -4.22 10.85
C PRO A 65 -20.36 -3.84 10.31
N TYR A 66 -19.86 -4.51 9.26
CA TYR A 66 -18.51 -4.27 8.75
C TYR A 66 -18.41 -4.56 7.25
N ILE A 67 -17.28 -4.22 6.65
CA ILE A 67 -16.93 -4.48 5.27
C ILE A 67 -15.91 -5.63 5.23
N ALA A 68 -16.30 -6.76 4.62
CA ALA A 68 -15.38 -7.86 4.35
C ALA A 68 -14.68 -7.66 2.99
N PRO A 69 -13.48 -8.24 2.79
CA PRO A 69 -12.75 -8.10 1.53
C PRO A 69 -13.50 -8.60 0.28
N GLY A 70 -14.60 -9.29 0.44
CA GLY A 70 -15.26 -9.99 -0.66
C GLY A 70 -14.54 -11.30 -0.98
N SER A 71 -14.90 -11.95 -2.03
CA SER A 71 -14.53 -13.32 -2.40
C SER A 71 -14.95 -14.39 -1.37
N ARG A 72 -14.90 -15.64 -1.82
CA ARG A 72 -15.27 -16.77 -0.96
C ARG A 72 -14.28 -17.00 0.18
N GLN A 73 -13.01 -16.70 -0.05
CA GLN A 73 -11.92 -16.95 0.91
C GLN A 73 -12.00 -16.03 2.13
N TYR A 74 -12.53 -14.81 1.98
CA TYR A 74 -12.53 -13.77 3.02
C TYR A 74 -13.93 -13.40 3.51
N ALA A 75 -14.91 -14.26 3.27
CA ALA A 75 -16.32 -13.91 3.48
C ALA A 75 -16.71 -13.66 4.94
N THR A 76 -16.01 -14.25 5.91
CA THR A 76 -16.34 -14.22 7.35
C THR A 76 -15.34 -13.45 8.21
N VAL A 77 -14.35 -12.80 7.59
CA VAL A 77 -13.24 -12.16 8.29
C VAL A 77 -13.21 -10.66 8.04
N LEU A 78 -12.74 -9.93 9.02
CA LEU A 78 -12.39 -8.51 8.92
C LEU A 78 -10.87 -8.40 9.03
N TRP A 79 -10.20 -8.15 7.90
CA TRP A 79 -8.79 -7.82 7.86
C TRP A 79 -8.59 -6.31 8.00
N ASP A 80 -7.52 -5.90 8.65
CA ASP A 80 -7.19 -4.51 9.01
C ASP A 80 -7.07 -3.56 7.80
N TRP A 81 -6.00 -3.65 7.02
CA TRP A 81 -5.79 -2.74 5.91
C TRP A 81 -6.74 -3.00 4.73
N ASP A 82 -7.25 -4.23 4.61
CA ASP A 82 -8.22 -4.61 3.58
C ASP A 82 -9.50 -3.78 3.68
N SER A 83 -10.07 -3.69 4.89
CA SER A 83 -11.28 -2.90 5.11
C SER A 83 -11.06 -1.41 4.88
N TRP A 84 -9.89 -0.88 5.23
CA TRP A 84 -9.56 0.51 4.97
C TRP A 84 -9.47 0.82 3.46
N TRP A 85 -8.76 0.00 2.69
CA TRP A 85 -8.63 0.23 1.25
C TRP A 85 -9.93 -0.04 0.50
N ALA A 86 -10.73 -1.02 0.96
CA ALA A 86 -12.07 -1.23 0.44
C ALA A 86 -12.96 -0.01 0.68
N ASP A 87 -12.81 0.65 1.83
CA ASP A 87 -13.58 1.85 2.17
C ASP A 87 -13.18 3.08 1.35
N VAL A 88 -11.90 3.26 1.05
CA VAL A 88 -11.44 4.31 0.12
C VAL A 88 -12.12 4.15 -1.25
N ALA A 89 -12.22 2.93 -1.75
CA ALA A 89 -12.93 2.62 -2.99
C ALA A 89 -14.45 2.83 -2.85
N LEU A 90 -15.02 2.38 -1.74
CA LEU A 90 -16.45 2.49 -1.46
C LEU A 90 -16.89 3.96 -1.45
N ARG A 91 -16.14 4.85 -0.85
CA ARG A 91 -16.44 6.28 -0.85
C ARG A 91 -16.49 6.86 -2.27
N GLN A 92 -15.61 6.43 -3.16
CA GLN A 92 -15.67 6.85 -4.58
C GLN A 92 -16.90 6.26 -5.28
N ILE A 93 -17.21 4.98 -5.05
CA ILE A 93 -18.40 4.33 -5.61
C ILE A 93 -19.67 5.07 -5.17
N LEU A 94 -19.77 5.36 -3.88
CA LEU A 94 -20.93 6.06 -3.31
C LEU A 94 -21.06 7.50 -3.85
N ALA A 95 -19.94 8.20 -4.04
CA ALA A 95 -19.94 9.53 -4.66
C ALA A 95 -20.42 9.50 -6.12
N ASP A 96 -20.12 8.42 -6.83
CA ASP A 96 -20.38 8.28 -8.26
C ASP A 96 -21.82 7.83 -8.58
N CYS A 97 -22.43 6.98 -7.76
CA CYS A 97 -23.65 6.26 -8.16
C CYS A 97 -24.78 6.27 -7.14
N THR A 98 -24.65 6.93 -5.96
CA THR A 98 -25.65 6.84 -4.91
C THR A 98 -26.15 8.20 -4.39
N GLY A 99 -27.30 8.16 -3.70
CA GLY A 99 -27.86 9.30 -2.98
C GLY A 99 -27.35 9.41 -1.53
N GLU A 100 -27.91 10.37 -0.79
CA GLU A 100 -27.53 10.61 0.61
C GLU A 100 -27.97 9.46 1.54
N ALA A 101 -29.08 8.80 1.24
CA ALA A 101 -29.58 7.69 2.05
C ALA A 101 -28.62 6.50 2.04
N GLU A 102 -28.16 6.08 0.86
CA GLU A 102 -27.22 4.97 0.70
C GLU A 102 -25.86 5.31 1.31
N ARG A 103 -25.42 6.57 1.21
CA ARG A 103 -24.19 7.03 1.86
C ARG A 103 -24.27 6.98 3.37
N SER A 104 -25.44 7.30 3.94
CA SER A 104 -25.67 7.24 5.38
C SER A 104 -25.76 5.78 5.86
N GLU A 105 -26.36 4.90 5.07
CA GLU A 105 -26.40 3.47 5.35
C GLU A 105 -24.99 2.85 5.33
N ALA A 106 -24.18 3.16 4.31
CA ALA A 106 -22.80 2.70 4.17
C ALA A 106 -21.94 3.09 5.37
N LEU A 107 -22.13 4.31 5.91
CA LEU A 107 -21.34 4.82 7.04
C LEU A 107 -21.41 3.90 8.27
N VAL A 108 -22.51 3.18 8.46
CA VAL A 108 -22.67 2.23 9.57
C VAL A 108 -21.67 1.06 9.45
N TYR A 109 -21.46 0.56 8.23
CA TYR A 109 -20.50 -0.53 7.96
C TYR A 109 -19.06 -0.02 8.03
N GLU A 110 -18.81 1.16 7.50
CA GLU A 110 -17.48 1.79 7.46
C GLU A 110 -16.99 2.10 8.89
N GLN A 111 -17.80 2.79 9.70
CA GLN A 111 -17.50 3.03 11.11
C GLN A 111 -17.41 1.71 11.89
N GLY A 112 -18.22 0.74 11.54
CA GLY A 112 -18.25 -0.58 12.16
C GLY A 112 -16.93 -1.33 12.00
N CYS A 113 -16.20 -1.15 10.90
CA CYS A 113 -14.83 -1.69 10.75
C CYS A 113 -13.91 -1.15 11.85
N VAL A 114 -13.88 0.17 12.05
CA VAL A 114 -13.07 0.82 13.08
C VAL A 114 -13.51 0.42 14.49
N LEU A 115 -14.81 0.45 14.75
CA LEU A 115 -15.40 0.14 16.06
C LEU A 115 -15.18 -1.31 16.49
N ASN A 116 -15.21 -2.26 15.55
CA ASN A 116 -14.92 -3.66 15.86
C ASN A 116 -13.48 -3.83 16.35
N TYR A 117 -12.49 -3.21 15.71
CA TYR A 117 -11.10 -3.26 16.17
C TYR A 117 -10.92 -2.58 17.53
N LEU A 118 -11.48 -1.40 17.71
CA LEU A 118 -11.41 -0.69 18.99
C LEU A 118 -12.08 -1.46 20.13
N ALA A 119 -13.08 -2.28 19.84
CA ALA A 119 -13.71 -3.13 20.85
C ALA A 119 -12.78 -4.21 21.42
N TYR A 120 -11.77 -4.64 20.64
CA TYR A 120 -10.73 -5.60 21.06
C TYR A 120 -9.47 -4.95 21.62
N THR A 121 -9.34 -3.63 21.52
CA THR A 121 -8.13 -2.93 21.97
C THR A 121 -8.26 -2.55 23.44
N SER A 122 -7.34 -3.06 24.26
CA SER A 122 -7.24 -2.68 25.67
C SER A 122 -6.50 -1.34 25.80
N PRO A 123 -7.00 -0.40 26.58
CA PRO A 123 -6.28 0.84 26.88
C PRO A 123 -5.02 0.63 27.72
N GLU A 124 -4.87 -0.51 28.40
CA GLU A 124 -3.74 -0.81 29.27
C GLU A 124 -2.50 -1.26 28.48
N ASP A 125 -2.68 -2.07 27.44
CA ASP A 125 -1.56 -2.65 26.68
C ASP A 125 -1.54 -2.25 25.19
N GLY A 126 -2.65 -1.73 24.67
CA GLY A 126 -2.75 -1.24 23.30
C GLY A 126 -2.64 -2.32 22.22
N TYR A 127 -2.70 -3.60 22.57
CA TYR A 127 -2.74 -4.66 21.57
C TYR A 127 -4.04 -4.60 20.77
N MET A 128 -3.93 -4.68 19.44
CA MET A 128 -5.06 -4.72 18.52
C MET A 128 -4.84 -5.88 17.54
N PRO A 129 -5.82 -6.80 17.38
CA PRO A 129 -5.69 -7.92 16.44
C PRO A 129 -5.64 -7.39 15.00
N MET A 130 -4.87 -8.05 14.12
CA MET A 130 -4.82 -7.71 12.70
C MET A 130 -5.99 -8.28 11.90
N VAL A 131 -6.66 -9.28 12.45
CA VAL A 131 -7.85 -9.92 11.86
C VAL A 131 -8.85 -10.22 12.95
N ILE A 132 -10.13 -10.02 12.65
CA ILE A 132 -11.26 -10.50 13.45
C ILE A 132 -11.95 -11.57 12.62
N ASP A 133 -11.96 -12.79 13.14
CA ASP A 133 -12.60 -13.94 12.51
C ASP A 133 -13.92 -14.25 13.19
N GLY A 134 -15.01 -14.22 12.43
CA GLY A 134 -16.36 -14.46 12.94
C GLY A 134 -16.59 -15.88 13.47
N GLU A 135 -15.75 -16.83 13.08
CA GLU A 135 -15.83 -18.22 13.52
C GLU A 135 -14.97 -18.51 14.76
N SER A 136 -14.05 -17.60 15.10
CA SER A 136 -13.16 -17.76 16.26
C SER A 136 -13.74 -17.18 17.54
N HIS A 137 -13.40 -17.80 18.70
CA HIS A 137 -13.74 -17.22 19.99
C HIS A 137 -12.92 -15.96 20.25
N PRO A 138 -13.53 -14.87 20.79
CA PRO A 138 -12.84 -13.59 21.03
C PRO A 138 -11.51 -13.70 21.80
N ASP A 139 -11.45 -14.61 22.80
CA ASP A 139 -10.23 -14.79 23.63
C ASP A 139 -9.03 -15.31 22.82
N LEU A 140 -9.25 -15.93 21.65
CA LEU A 140 -8.19 -16.43 20.78
C LEU A 140 -7.56 -15.33 19.92
N MET A 141 -8.16 -14.14 19.88
CA MET A 141 -7.66 -13.01 19.09
C MET A 141 -6.49 -12.28 19.75
N LYS A 142 -6.24 -12.55 21.04
CA LYS A 142 -5.11 -11.96 21.77
C LYS A 142 -4.06 -13.03 22.05
N PRO A 143 -2.83 -12.92 21.50
CA PRO A 143 -1.76 -13.88 21.75
C PRO A 143 -1.23 -13.76 23.19
N ALA A 144 -0.59 -14.84 23.67
CA ALA A 144 -0.02 -14.86 25.00
C ALA A 144 1.11 -13.82 25.20
N ASP A 145 1.92 -13.58 24.17
CA ASP A 145 2.95 -12.54 24.17
C ASP A 145 2.65 -11.52 23.06
N ILE A 146 1.95 -10.47 23.44
CA ILE A 146 1.55 -9.37 22.57
C ILE A 146 2.72 -8.52 22.07
N TYR A 147 3.88 -8.57 22.74
CA TYR A 147 5.07 -7.79 22.37
C TYR A 147 6.05 -8.55 21.47
N ALA A 148 5.81 -9.84 21.27
CA ALA A 148 6.59 -10.69 20.36
C ALA A 148 5.81 -11.09 19.09
N THR A 149 4.64 -10.49 18.87
CA THR A 149 3.73 -10.79 17.76
C THR A 149 3.42 -9.51 17.00
N ASN A 150 3.25 -9.61 15.68
CA ASN A 150 2.68 -8.51 14.90
C ASN A 150 1.23 -8.27 15.33
N MET A 151 0.78 -7.05 15.21
CA MET A 151 -0.60 -6.64 15.49
C MET A 151 -1.15 -5.83 14.31
N HIS A 152 -2.37 -5.35 14.41
CA HIS A 152 -3.00 -4.48 13.41
C HIS A 152 -2.00 -3.50 12.79
N LYS A 153 -1.98 -3.39 11.48
CA LYS A 153 -1.11 -2.43 10.78
C LYS A 153 -1.47 -1.00 11.17
N PRO A 154 -0.51 -0.06 11.16
CA PRO A 154 -0.79 1.33 11.51
C PRO A 154 -1.60 2.03 10.40
N CYS A 155 -2.90 1.74 10.34
CA CYS A 155 -3.85 2.28 9.37
C CYS A 155 -5.25 2.56 9.92
N LEU A 156 -5.53 2.22 11.20
CA LEU A 156 -6.86 2.41 11.75
C LEU A 156 -7.21 3.88 11.96
N ALA A 157 -6.23 4.70 12.38
CA ALA A 157 -6.44 6.15 12.47
C ALA A 157 -6.63 6.78 11.08
N GLN A 158 -5.92 6.28 10.05
CA GLN A 158 -6.12 6.73 8.67
C GLN A 158 -7.53 6.39 8.18
N HIS A 159 -8.03 5.19 8.47
CA HIS A 159 -9.40 4.78 8.16
C HIS A 159 -10.41 5.71 8.86
N ALA A 160 -10.29 5.91 10.17
CA ALA A 160 -11.16 6.79 10.92
C ALA A 160 -11.09 8.26 10.43
N ALA A 161 -9.89 8.76 10.11
CA ALA A 161 -9.70 10.12 9.62
C ALA A 161 -10.32 10.33 8.23
N LEU A 162 -10.30 9.32 7.35
CA LEU A 162 -11.04 9.34 6.08
C LEU A 162 -12.54 9.56 6.34
N LEU A 163 -13.14 8.75 7.23
CA LEU A 163 -14.57 8.85 7.56
C LEU A 163 -14.93 10.21 8.18
N ILE A 164 -14.09 10.73 9.07
CA ILE A 164 -14.28 12.05 9.66
C ILE A 164 -14.25 13.14 8.58
N LYS A 165 -13.29 13.10 7.65
CA LYS A 165 -13.22 14.05 6.52
C LYS A 165 -14.45 13.96 5.63
N GLN A 166 -14.88 12.75 5.28
CA GLN A 166 -16.05 12.52 4.44
C GLN A 166 -17.38 12.88 5.14
N ASN A 167 -17.40 12.91 6.48
CA ASN A 167 -18.54 13.30 7.29
C ASN A 167 -18.37 14.70 7.94
N LYS A 168 -17.86 15.66 7.17
CA LYS A 168 -17.79 17.09 7.53
C LYS A 168 -16.99 17.38 8.81
N GLY A 169 -16.04 16.53 9.16
CA GLY A 169 -15.18 16.69 10.34
C GLY A 169 -15.76 16.14 11.64
N ASP A 170 -16.88 15.42 11.59
CA ASP A 170 -17.47 14.82 12.79
C ASP A 170 -16.59 13.67 13.31
N ALA A 171 -15.88 13.92 14.41
CA ALA A 171 -15.04 12.96 15.12
C ALA A 171 -15.66 12.52 16.46
N GLU A 172 -16.84 13.03 16.82
CA GLU A 172 -17.41 12.85 18.16
C GLU A 172 -17.67 11.37 18.49
N TRP A 173 -18.00 10.56 17.48
CA TRP A 173 -18.19 9.11 17.62
C TRP A 173 -16.94 8.35 18.11
N LEU A 174 -15.73 8.94 17.98
CA LEU A 174 -14.46 8.38 18.47
C LEU A 174 -14.04 8.89 19.84
N ARG A 175 -14.64 9.92 20.40
CA ARG A 175 -14.17 10.60 21.63
C ARG A 175 -13.90 9.63 22.77
N GLU A 176 -14.85 8.78 23.09
CA GLU A 176 -14.76 7.80 24.19
C GLU A 176 -13.76 6.65 23.88
N LEU A 177 -13.50 6.39 22.60
CA LEU A 177 -12.64 5.32 22.14
C LEU A 177 -11.23 5.79 21.76
N PHE A 178 -11.01 7.10 21.66
CA PHE A 178 -9.72 7.66 21.30
C PHE A 178 -8.57 7.22 22.24
N PRO A 179 -8.76 7.06 23.55
CA PRO A 179 -7.72 6.49 24.42
C PRO A 179 -7.24 5.10 24.01
N ARG A 180 -8.11 4.25 23.42
CA ARG A 180 -7.72 2.93 22.92
C ARG A 180 -6.84 3.04 21.67
N LEU A 181 -7.18 3.98 20.79
CA LEU A 181 -6.36 4.28 19.61
C LEU A 181 -5.00 4.87 20.04
N GLN A 182 -4.97 5.70 21.07
CA GLN A 182 -3.72 6.21 21.67
C GLN A 182 -2.86 5.09 22.26
N ALA A 183 -3.49 4.13 22.97
CA ALA A 183 -2.79 2.98 23.53
C ALA A 183 -2.18 2.09 22.43
N PHE A 184 -2.93 1.87 21.33
CA PHE A 184 -2.45 1.13 20.16
C PHE A 184 -1.19 1.76 19.55
N ILE A 185 -1.20 3.06 19.27
CA ILE A 185 -0.03 3.76 18.73
C ILE A 185 1.11 3.83 19.77
N GLY A 186 0.77 3.96 21.04
CA GLY A 186 1.72 3.90 22.16
C GLY A 186 2.45 2.55 22.23
N ASN A 187 1.74 1.43 22.01
CA ASN A 187 2.32 0.10 21.94
C ASN A 187 3.37 0.01 20.81
N TYR A 188 3.02 0.47 19.58
CA TYR A 188 4.01 0.55 18.48
C TYR A 188 5.23 1.38 18.87
N HIS A 189 5.03 2.56 19.43
CA HIS A 189 6.11 3.48 19.76
C HIS A 189 7.05 2.91 20.83
N GLN A 190 6.52 2.14 21.78
CA GLN A 190 7.27 1.57 22.87
C GLN A 190 7.92 0.23 22.54
N HIS A 191 7.21 -0.66 21.79
CA HIS A 191 7.59 -2.07 21.65
C HIS A 191 7.99 -2.48 20.22
N HIS A 192 7.68 -1.67 19.20
CA HIS A 192 7.98 -1.95 17.79
C HIS A 192 8.86 -0.87 17.16
N ARG A 193 9.56 -0.07 17.96
CA ARG A 193 10.45 1.00 17.50
C ARG A 193 11.89 0.68 17.91
N HIS A 194 12.81 0.72 16.94
CA HIS A 194 14.23 0.63 17.18
C HIS A 194 14.76 2.00 17.67
N GLN A 195 15.09 2.10 18.96
CA GLN A 195 15.39 3.37 19.60
C GLN A 195 16.57 4.12 18.97
N ALA A 196 17.62 3.41 18.56
CA ALA A 196 18.82 4.03 18.00
C ALA A 196 18.60 4.63 16.59
N SER A 197 17.72 4.07 15.76
CA SER A 197 17.40 4.61 14.44
C SER A 197 16.11 5.42 14.39
N GLY A 198 15.23 5.27 15.38
CA GLY A 198 13.90 5.86 15.39
C GLY A 198 12.90 5.18 14.44
N LEU A 199 13.30 4.13 13.72
CA LEU A 199 12.46 3.40 12.78
C LEU A 199 11.61 2.34 13.47
N TYR A 200 10.42 2.07 12.90
CA TYR A 200 9.56 0.97 13.34
C TYR A 200 9.89 -0.32 12.59
N TYR A 201 9.68 -1.48 13.25
CA TYR A 201 10.00 -2.79 12.71
C TYR A 201 8.85 -3.79 12.93
N TRP A 202 8.77 -4.79 12.03
CA TRP A 202 7.93 -5.97 12.21
C TRP A 202 8.59 -6.98 13.13
N GLN A 203 7.78 -7.69 13.93
CA GLN A 203 8.29 -8.82 14.73
C GLN A 203 8.81 -9.95 13.83
N ASP A 204 8.07 -10.27 12.79
CA ASP A 204 8.41 -11.25 11.76
C ASP A 204 7.59 -10.96 10.47
N ASP A 205 7.56 -11.92 9.54
CA ASP A 205 6.83 -11.82 8.26
C ASP A 205 5.33 -12.19 8.38
N LEU A 206 4.85 -12.62 9.54
CA LEU A 206 3.49 -13.13 9.67
C LEU A 206 2.46 -12.01 9.55
N ALA A 207 1.59 -12.15 8.54
CA ALA A 207 0.39 -11.33 8.31
C ALA A 207 0.65 -9.80 8.26
N ILE A 208 1.83 -9.41 7.77
CA ILE A 208 2.17 -7.99 7.58
C ILE A 208 1.45 -7.35 6.38
N GLY A 209 0.71 -8.14 5.60
CA GLY A 209 -0.06 -7.72 4.43
C GLY A 209 0.70 -7.80 3.12
N VAL A 210 2.00 -7.61 3.14
CA VAL A 210 2.92 -7.84 2.02
C VAL A 210 3.71 -9.12 2.30
N ASP A 211 2.99 -10.24 2.39
CA ASP A 211 3.55 -11.53 2.76
C ASP A 211 4.71 -11.90 1.82
N ASN A 212 5.69 -12.62 2.34
CA ASN A 212 6.93 -12.95 1.64
C ASN A 212 7.71 -11.75 1.03
N ASP A 213 7.55 -10.54 1.60
CA ASP A 213 8.41 -9.40 1.24
C ASP A 213 9.88 -9.76 1.57
N PRO A 214 10.82 -9.63 0.62
CA PRO A 214 12.21 -9.98 0.85
C PRO A 214 12.87 -9.24 2.01
N SER A 215 12.32 -8.11 2.42
CA SER A 215 12.85 -7.35 3.57
C SER A 215 12.57 -8.02 4.92
N THR A 216 11.55 -8.88 5.00
CA THR A 216 11.14 -9.60 6.22
C THR A 216 11.23 -11.11 6.08
N PHE A 217 10.92 -11.63 4.90
CA PHE A 217 10.85 -13.07 4.62
C PHE A 217 12.23 -13.74 4.74
N PHE A 218 12.30 -14.85 5.46
CA PHE A 218 13.54 -15.56 5.81
C PHE A 218 14.55 -14.77 6.64
N ARG A 219 14.11 -13.70 7.30
CA ARG A 219 14.97 -12.90 8.15
C ARG A 219 14.71 -13.16 9.64
N PRO A 220 15.68 -12.93 10.52
CA PRO A 220 15.48 -13.01 11.96
C PRO A 220 14.37 -12.07 12.43
N LYS A 221 13.67 -12.44 13.49
CA LYS A 221 12.69 -11.56 14.14
C LYS A 221 13.31 -10.21 14.51
N LYS A 222 12.52 -9.14 14.40
CA LYS A 222 12.91 -7.76 14.75
C LYS A 222 14.11 -7.21 13.98
N SER A 223 14.47 -7.83 12.85
CA SER A 223 15.67 -7.46 12.09
C SER A 223 15.41 -6.46 10.96
N SER A 224 14.14 -6.22 10.60
CA SER A 224 13.80 -5.38 9.46
C SER A 224 12.93 -4.20 9.85
N ALA A 225 13.46 -2.98 9.69
CA ALA A 225 12.66 -1.76 9.64
C ALA A 225 12.15 -1.58 8.21
N SER A 226 11.01 -2.20 7.92
CA SER A 226 10.38 -2.17 6.61
C SER A 226 9.99 -0.74 6.23
N ILE A 227 10.38 -0.30 5.03
CA ILE A 227 9.96 1.02 4.50
C ILE A 227 8.44 1.09 4.36
N TYR A 228 7.76 -0.02 4.04
CA TYR A 228 6.32 -0.14 4.03
C TYR A 228 5.71 0.25 5.39
N LEU A 229 6.16 -0.39 6.49
CA LEU A 229 5.67 -0.08 7.84
C LEU A 229 5.91 1.39 8.21
N ASN A 230 7.09 1.91 7.90
CA ASN A 230 7.47 3.27 8.29
C ASN A 230 6.69 4.34 7.51
N CYS A 231 6.36 4.11 6.24
CA CYS A 231 5.47 4.97 5.47
C CYS A 231 4.03 4.92 6.00
N MET A 232 3.52 3.73 6.33
CA MET A 232 2.21 3.56 6.96
C MET A 232 2.14 4.29 8.31
N MET A 233 3.13 4.08 9.17
CA MET A 233 3.19 4.72 10.50
C MET A 233 3.29 6.25 10.40
N TYR A 234 4.03 6.77 9.42
CA TYR A 234 4.11 8.22 9.22
C TYR A 234 2.74 8.83 8.92
N LYS A 235 1.97 8.21 8.03
CA LYS A 235 0.60 8.61 7.72
C LYS A 235 -0.35 8.40 8.90
N GLU A 236 -0.16 7.32 9.65
CA GLU A 236 -0.96 7.02 10.84
C GLU A 236 -0.79 8.09 11.92
N LEU A 237 0.45 8.54 12.17
CA LEU A 237 0.74 9.62 13.11
C LEU A 237 0.11 10.95 12.66
N GLN A 238 0.09 11.24 11.36
CA GLN A 238 -0.62 12.40 10.81
C GLN A 238 -2.14 12.29 11.01
N ALA A 239 -2.70 11.09 10.84
CA ALA A 239 -4.11 10.82 11.09
C ALA A 239 -4.47 10.98 12.57
N MET A 240 -3.62 10.48 13.47
CA MET A 240 -3.78 10.69 14.91
C MET A 240 -3.75 12.17 15.28
N GLN A 241 -2.83 12.94 14.70
CA GLN A 241 -2.76 14.39 14.88
C GLN A 241 -4.06 15.06 14.41
N TYR A 242 -4.58 14.67 13.23
CA TYR A 242 -5.81 15.21 12.68
C TYR A 242 -7.03 14.91 13.57
N ILE A 243 -7.21 13.65 13.97
CA ILE A 243 -8.32 13.23 14.85
C ILE A 243 -8.25 13.97 16.19
N ALA A 244 -7.07 14.04 16.81
CA ALA A 244 -6.86 14.79 18.05
C ALA A 244 -7.25 16.28 17.90
N GLY A 245 -6.94 16.86 16.75
CA GLY A 245 -7.34 18.24 16.41
C GLY A 245 -8.86 18.42 16.32
N GLN A 246 -9.56 17.50 15.65
CA GLN A 246 -11.02 17.51 15.56
C GLN A 246 -11.69 17.34 16.93
N LEU A 247 -11.07 16.55 17.82
CA LEU A 247 -11.54 16.35 19.20
C LEU A 247 -11.11 17.47 20.18
N GLY A 248 -10.30 18.46 19.74
CA GLY A 248 -9.82 19.56 20.58
C GLY A 248 -8.71 19.17 21.56
N LEU A 249 -8.02 18.05 21.38
CA LEU A 249 -7.03 17.46 22.29
C LEU A 249 -5.60 17.98 21.97
N GLN A 250 -5.32 19.25 22.25
CA GLN A 250 -4.07 19.92 21.86
C GLN A 250 -2.77 19.23 22.32
N PRO A 251 -2.67 18.64 23.54
CA PRO A 251 -1.48 17.90 23.93
C PRO A 251 -1.19 16.70 23.01
N ALA A 252 -2.23 15.97 22.59
CA ALA A 252 -2.10 14.84 21.67
C ALA A 252 -1.71 15.31 20.25
N VAL A 253 -2.23 16.45 19.79
CA VAL A 253 -1.81 17.07 18.51
C VAL A 253 -0.30 17.29 18.52
N ALA A 254 0.24 17.94 19.55
CA ALA A 254 1.68 18.24 19.67
C ALA A 254 2.54 16.98 19.72
N GLN A 255 2.07 15.96 20.44
CA GLN A 255 2.77 14.67 20.57
C GLN A 255 2.90 13.96 19.21
N TYR A 256 1.79 13.80 18.50
CA TYR A 256 1.81 13.07 17.21
C TYR A 256 2.52 13.85 16.12
N GLN A 257 2.46 15.18 16.16
CA GLN A 257 3.27 16.03 15.28
C GLN A 257 4.78 15.81 15.53
N SER A 258 5.22 15.75 16.79
CA SER A 258 6.62 15.47 17.13
C SER A 258 7.05 14.10 16.63
N TRP A 259 6.27 13.05 16.93
CA TRP A 259 6.58 11.69 16.51
C TRP A 259 6.62 11.51 15.00
N ALA A 260 5.71 12.16 14.27
CA ALA A 260 5.73 12.17 12.81
C ALA A 260 6.98 12.85 12.26
N GLN A 261 7.40 13.98 12.83
CA GLN A 261 8.62 14.69 12.39
C GLN A 261 9.89 13.91 12.70
N GLU A 262 9.97 13.25 13.86
CA GLU A 262 11.08 12.35 14.21
C GLU A 262 11.18 11.20 13.22
N LEU A 263 10.04 10.54 12.92
CA LEU A 263 9.99 9.43 11.97
C LEU A 263 10.38 9.88 10.55
N LEU A 264 9.87 11.02 10.09
CA LEU A 264 10.25 11.60 8.79
C LEU A 264 11.77 11.75 8.66
N THR A 265 12.40 12.30 9.71
CA THR A 265 13.85 12.47 9.77
C THR A 265 14.56 11.13 9.71
N SER A 266 14.12 10.15 10.52
CA SER A 266 14.69 8.80 10.57
C SER A 266 14.60 8.07 9.23
N VAL A 267 13.44 8.12 8.56
CA VAL A 267 13.25 7.47 7.26
C VAL A 267 14.15 8.10 6.20
N ARG A 268 14.22 9.42 6.13
CA ARG A 268 15.10 10.13 5.17
C ARG A 268 16.58 9.82 5.41
N GLN A 269 17.00 9.70 6.66
CA GLN A 269 18.39 9.45 7.03
C GLN A 269 18.80 8.00 6.79
N HIS A 270 17.92 7.02 7.08
CA HIS A 270 18.31 5.61 7.18
C HIS A 270 17.78 4.73 6.05
N CYS A 271 16.77 5.18 5.30
CA CYS A 271 16.15 4.40 4.24
C CYS A 271 16.44 4.90 2.82
N TRP A 272 16.89 6.16 2.67
CA TRP A 272 17.26 6.71 1.36
C TRP A 272 18.64 6.21 0.93
N ASP A 273 18.73 5.65 -0.27
CA ASP A 273 20.00 5.30 -0.89
C ASP A 273 20.37 6.31 -1.99
N GLU A 274 21.38 7.13 -1.70
CA GLU A 274 21.81 8.18 -2.64
C GLU A 274 22.43 7.60 -3.93
N LYS A 275 23.02 6.41 -3.87
CA LYS A 275 23.59 5.76 -5.04
C LYS A 275 22.50 5.26 -5.99
N ASP A 276 21.50 4.55 -5.44
CA ASP A 276 20.47 3.90 -6.24
C ASP A 276 19.27 4.82 -6.52
N GLY A 277 19.17 5.98 -5.84
CA GLY A 277 18.11 6.96 -6.03
C GLY A 277 16.71 6.45 -5.64
N THR A 278 16.63 5.66 -4.58
CA THR A 278 15.38 5.10 -4.08
C THR A 278 15.41 4.84 -2.58
N TYR A 279 14.24 4.61 -1.99
CA TYR A 279 14.10 4.20 -0.60
C TYR A 279 14.12 2.67 -0.49
N TYR A 280 14.77 2.18 0.55
CA TYR A 280 14.83 0.77 0.93
C TYR A 280 14.44 0.59 2.40
N SER A 281 14.12 -0.64 2.79
CA SER A 281 14.06 -1.04 4.18
C SER A 281 15.44 -0.99 4.84
N ALA A 282 15.48 -0.93 6.16
CA ALA A 282 16.74 -0.93 6.90
C ALA A 282 16.93 -2.23 7.69
N ASP A 283 18.16 -2.76 7.66
CA ASP A 283 18.60 -3.91 8.43
C ASP A 283 19.02 -3.47 9.83
N LEU A 284 18.29 -3.94 10.83
CA LEU A 284 18.53 -3.68 12.26
C LEU A 284 19.38 -4.77 12.92
N ASN A 285 19.70 -5.86 12.19
CA ASN A 285 20.36 -7.03 12.74
C ASN A 285 21.89 -6.81 12.91
N LEU A 286 22.22 -5.78 13.66
CA LEU A 286 23.58 -5.44 14.03
C LEU A 286 23.83 -5.80 15.49
N LEU A 287 24.88 -6.58 15.73
CA LEU A 287 25.31 -6.87 17.10
C LEU A 287 25.72 -5.57 17.81
N PRO A 288 25.44 -5.45 19.11
CA PRO A 288 25.99 -4.35 19.90
C PRO A 288 27.51 -4.34 19.78
N TYR A 289 28.10 -3.14 19.69
CA TYR A 289 29.56 -3.02 19.78
C TYR A 289 29.97 -3.35 21.23
N THR A 290 30.41 -4.57 21.42
CA THR A 290 31.08 -5.00 22.65
C THR A 290 32.49 -5.38 22.25
N GLY A 291 33.49 -4.72 22.87
CA GLY A 291 34.86 -5.17 22.72
C GLY A 291 34.98 -6.60 23.22
N GLU A 292 35.29 -7.54 22.32
CA GLU A 292 35.60 -8.91 22.73
C GLU A 292 37.04 -8.96 23.19
N ALA A 293 37.26 -9.33 24.46
CA ALA A 293 38.59 -9.56 24.99
C ALA A 293 39.11 -10.93 24.54
N GLY A 294 40.31 -10.98 24.09
CA GLY A 294 41.00 -12.21 23.66
C GLY A 294 42.47 -12.19 23.98
N ILE A 295 43.16 -13.30 23.69
CA ILE A 295 44.60 -13.41 23.79
C ILE A 295 45.16 -13.73 22.41
N VAL A 296 45.99 -12.83 21.85
CA VAL A 296 46.65 -13.03 20.59
C VAL A 296 48.19 -12.95 20.82
N PHE A 297 48.90 -13.97 20.38
CA PHE A 297 50.35 -14.10 20.60
C PHE A 297 50.75 -13.92 22.06
N GLY A 298 49.95 -14.45 23.00
CA GLY A 298 50.21 -14.36 24.44
C GLY A 298 49.93 -13.01 25.09
N LYS A 299 49.33 -12.04 24.33
CA LYS A 299 48.99 -10.70 24.84
C LYS A 299 47.45 -10.51 24.81
N PRO A 300 46.90 -9.93 25.90
CA PRO A 300 45.48 -9.53 25.88
C PRO A 300 45.24 -8.46 24.79
N PHE A 301 44.10 -8.56 24.09
CA PHE A 301 43.61 -7.55 23.19
C PHE A 301 42.09 -7.47 23.22
N VAL A 302 41.56 -6.34 22.80
CA VAL A 302 40.14 -6.12 22.62
C VAL A 302 39.85 -6.02 21.15
N LEU A 303 39.02 -6.93 20.63
CA LEU A 303 38.62 -6.94 19.22
C LEU A 303 37.83 -5.65 18.90
N HIS A 304 38.17 -5.00 17.78
CA HIS A 304 37.53 -3.76 17.34
C HIS A 304 37.69 -2.56 18.27
N GLU A 305 38.65 -2.59 19.22
CA GLU A 305 38.95 -1.43 20.06
C GLU A 305 39.26 -0.20 19.21
N GLY A 306 38.55 0.91 19.47
CA GLY A 306 38.68 2.16 18.72
C GLY A 306 38.09 2.13 17.29
N ALA A 307 37.49 1.02 16.83
CA ALA A 307 36.77 1.00 15.57
C ALA A 307 35.47 1.81 15.68
N PRO A 308 35.27 2.89 14.91
CA PRO A 308 34.08 3.70 14.99
C PRO A 308 32.89 2.95 14.40
N ARG A 309 31.76 2.97 15.11
CA ARG A 309 30.48 2.57 14.58
C ARG A 309 29.44 3.61 14.98
N ASP A 310 29.16 4.53 14.06
CA ASP A 310 28.25 5.66 14.22
C ASP A 310 26.90 5.46 13.53
N TYR A 311 26.65 4.26 12.97
CA TYR A 311 25.42 3.91 12.28
C TYR A 311 24.59 2.87 13.08
N PRO A 312 23.28 3.10 13.28
CA PRO A 312 22.40 2.19 14.02
C PRO A 312 21.85 1.03 13.18
N CYS A 313 21.87 1.14 11.85
CA CYS A 313 21.31 0.18 10.90
C CYS A 313 22.02 0.29 9.54
N LEU A 314 21.74 -0.66 8.65
CA LEU A 314 22.23 -0.67 7.28
C LEU A 314 21.06 -0.69 6.27
N ILE A 315 21.27 -0.11 5.09
CA ILE A 315 20.27 -0.15 4.01
C ILE A 315 20.18 -1.58 3.44
N GLN A 316 18.96 -2.13 3.38
CA GLN A 316 18.65 -3.38 2.69
C GLN A 316 18.33 -3.09 1.22
N ARG A 317 19.32 -3.21 0.32
CA ARG A 317 19.13 -2.99 -1.12
C ARG A 317 18.36 -4.14 -1.77
N LEU A 318 17.07 -4.23 -1.47
CA LEU A 318 16.12 -5.17 -2.05
C LEU A 318 15.04 -4.37 -2.76
N GLY A 319 15.00 -4.49 -4.09
CA GLY A 319 14.13 -3.71 -4.95
C GLY A 319 12.66 -4.12 -4.85
N SER A 320 11.99 -3.76 -3.76
CA SER A 320 10.55 -3.94 -3.54
C SER A 320 9.76 -2.69 -3.92
N TRP A 321 8.53 -2.86 -4.37
CA TRP A 321 7.58 -1.78 -4.66
C TRP A 321 7.36 -0.85 -3.46
N SER A 322 7.51 -1.37 -2.26
CA SER A 322 7.32 -0.64 -1.01
C SER A 322 8.23 0.58 -0.87
N GLY A 323 9.37 0.61 -1.58
CA GLY A 323 10.21 1.81 -1.67
C GLY A 323 9.45 3.01 -2.24
N PHE A 324 8.52 2.80 -3.20
CA PHE A 324 7.70 3.85 -3.78
C PHE A 324 6.60 4.38 -2.86
N MET A 325 6.34 3.72 -1.73
CA MET A 325 5.41 4.25 -0.72
C MET A 325 5.89 5.57 -0.12
N ALA A 326 7.20 5.88 -0.20
CA ALA A 326 7.72 7.19 0.20
C ALA A 326 7.14 8.35 -0.66
N LEU A 327 6.74 8.08 -1.91
CA LEU A 327 6.00 9.04 -2.74
C LEU A 327 4.57 9.21 -2.22
N TRP A 328 3.89 8.11 -1.95
CA TRP A 328 2.52 8.15 -1.41
C TRP A 328 2.44 8.85 -0.06
N ALA A 329 3.36 8.54 0.84
CA ALA A 329 3.40 9.11 2.17
C ALA A 329 3.90 10.58 2.22
N GLY A 330 4.39 11.15 1.10
CA GLY A 330 4.95 12.51 1.08
C GLY A 330 6.31 12.63 1.80
N ILE A 331 7.03 11.52 1.94
CA ILE A 331 8.32 11.47 2.63
C ILE A 331 9.47 11.95 1.73
N ALA A 332 9.46 11.57 0.45
CA ALA A 332 10.50 11.93 -0.50
C ALA A 332 10.60 13.46 -0.69
N THR A 333 11.79 13.98 -0.93
CA THR A 333 11.92 15.35 -1.46
C THR A 333 11.54 15.37 -2.94
N PRO A 334 11.27 16.55 -3.55
CA PRO A 334 11.00 16.61 -5.00
C PRO A 334 12.13 16.01 -5.85
N GLU A 335 13.40 16.22 -5.47
CA GLU A 335 14.58 15.67 -6.14
C GLU A 335 14.63 14.16 -6.00
N GLN A 336 14.38 13.63 -4.80
CA GLN A 336 14.31 12.20 -4.54
C GLN A 336 13.17 11.56 -5.34
N ALA A 337 12.00 12.17 -5.37
CA ALA A 337 10.86 11.70 -6.16
C ALA A 337 11.17 11.62 -7.65
N GLN A 338 11.88 12.63 -8.19
CA GLN A 338 12.35 12.64 -9.57
C GLN A 338 13.24 11.42 -9.88
N ARG A 339 14.20 11.13 -9.00
CA ARG A 339 15.10 9.99 -9.16
C ARG A 339 14.36 8.65 -9.03
N MET A 340 13.52 8.50 -8.00
CA MET A 340 12.71 7.30 -7.80
C MET A 340 11.87 6.96 -9.03
N VAL A 341 11.23 7.96 -9.62
CA VAL A 341 10.35 7.74 -10.78
C VAL A 341 11.18 7.45 -12.04
N ARG A 342 12.19 8.27 -12.37
CA ARG A 342 12.92 8.19 -13.62
C ARG A 342 13.95 7.07 -13.68
N GLU A 343 14.64 6.83 -12.56
CA GLU A 343 15.75 5.87 -12.51
C GLU A 343 15.28 4.46 -12.11
N ASN A 344 14.14 4.34 -11.40
CA ASN A 344 13.69 3.07 -10.82
C ASN A 344 12.31 2.64 -11.30
N LEU A 345 11.25 3.44 -11.06
CA LEU A 345 9.86 3.01 -11.31
C LEU A 345 9.60 2.70 -12.79
N LEU A 346 10.07 3.56 -13.69
CA LEU A 346 9.79 3.46 -15.13
C LEU A 346 10.71 2.49 -15.88
N ASP A 347 11.63 1.81 -15.20
CA ASP A 347 12.50 0.82 -15.82
C ASP A 347 11.74 -0.50 -16.04
N GLU A 348 11.51 -0.86 -17.32
CA GLU A 348 10.82 -2.10 -17.72
C GLU A 348 11.59 -3.37 -17.31
N ARG A 349 12.91 -3.26 -17.12
CA ARG A 349 13.74 -4.38 -16.65
C ARG A 349 13.52 -4.69 -15.17
N THR A 350 12.94 -3.74 -14.42
CA THR A 350 12.70 -3.87 -12.99
C THR A 350 11.19 -3.88 -12.68
N PHE A 351 10.58 -2.70 -12.53
CA PHE A 351 9.23 -2.56 -11.99
C PHE A 351 8.15 -2.34 -13.04
N TRP A 352 8.44 -1.62 -14.14
CA TRP A 352 7.43 -1.19 -15.09
C TRP A 352 7.05 -2.30 -16.06
N ALA A 353 5.96 -3.03 -15.75
CA ALA A 353 5.47 -4.13 -16.58
C ALA A 353 4.37 -3.67 -17.56
N PRO A 354 4.01 -4.49 -18.56
CA PRO A 354 2.90 -4.21 -19.47
C PRO A 354 1.56 -3.97 -18.76
N TYR A 355 1.31 -4.63 -17.63
CA TYR A 355 0.03 -4.59 -16.91
C TYR A 355 0.07 -3.86 -15.57
N GLY A 356 1.15 -3.17 -15.26
CA GLY A 356 1.27 -2.39 -14.03
C GLY A 356 2.69 -2.36 -13.48
N VAL A 357 2.80 -2.12 -12.17
CA VAL A 357 4.06 -2.12 -11.42
C VAL A 357 4.21 -3.46 -10.71
N ARG A 358 5.35 -4.13 -10.93
CA ARG A 358 5.70 -5.38 -10.23
C ARG A 358 5.95 -5.10 -8.75
N THR A 359 5.56 -6.02 -7.89
CA THR A 359 5.79 -5.90 -6.45
C THR A 359 7.24 -6.13 -6.05
N LEU A 360 8.01 -6.84 -6.86
CA LEU A 360 9.45 -7.01 -6.71
C LEU A 360 10.13 -6.75 -8.06
N SER A 361 11.30 -6.12 -8.03
CA SER A 361 12.12 -5.93 -9.21
C SER A 361 12.43 -7.27 -9.87
N LYS A 362 12.25 -7.35 -11.20
CA LYS A 362 12.53 -8.57 -11.99
C LYS A 362 14.00 -9.01 -11.91
N LEU A 363 14.90 -8.12 -11.47
CA LEU A 363 16.32 -8.42 -11.30
C LEU A 363 16.65 -9.03 -9.93
N GLU A 364 15.70 -9.04 -8.99
CA GLU A 364 15.93 -9.63 -7.68
C GLU A 364 15.95 -11.17 -7.73
N LYS A 365 16.84 -11.77 -6.94
CA LYS A 365 16.98 -13.24 -6.90
C LYS A 365 15.72 -13.97 -6.42
N MET A 366 14.91 -13.29 -5.61
CA MET A 366 13.65 -13.84 -5.08
C MET A 366 12.47 -13.60 -6.02
N TYR A 367 12.67 -12.94 -7.18
CA TYR A 367 11.58 -12.72 -8.14
C TYR A 367 10.92 -14.04 -8.54
N ASN A 368 9.61 -14.14 -8.25
CA ASN A 368 8.85 -15.37 -8.45
C ASN A 368 7.37 -15.06 -8.68
N LEU A 369 6.82 -15.57 -9.77
CA LEU A 369 5.41 -15.38 -10.13
C LEU A 369 4.51 -16.55 -9.69
N LYS A 370 5.09 -17.66 -9.22
CA LYS A 370 4.33 -18.82 -8.76
C LYS A 370 3.93 -18.62 -7.30
N PRO A 371 2.68 -18.94 -6.95
CA PRO A 371 2.27 -19.01 -5.56
C PRO A 371 3.20 -19.96 -4.79
N THR A 372 3.61 -19.52 -3.61
CA THR A 372 4.39 -20.33 -2.68
C THR A 372 3.45 -21.08 -1.72
N HIS A 373 3.95 -21.60 -0.62
CA HIS A 373 3.13 -22.27 0.39
C HIS A 373 2.05 -21.31 0.99
N ASN A 374 2.41 -20.03 1.21
CA ASN A 374 1.43 -18.98 1.39
C ASN A 374 0.91 -18.57 0.00
N PRO A 375 -0.40 -18.61 -0.28
CA PRO A 375 -0.94 -18.22 -1.58
C PRO A 375 -0.70 -16.74 -1.91
N SER A 376 -0.60 -15.88 -0.92
CA SER A 376 -0.28 -14.45 -1.09
C SER A 376 1.17 -14.27 -1.54
N ASN A 377 1.39 -13.79 -2.77
CA ASN A 377 2.72 -13.67 -3.36
C ASN A 377 3.04 -12.22 -3.74
N TRP A 378 4.00 -11.61 -3.02
CA TRP A 378 4.49 -10.26 -3.25
C TRP A 378 5.88 -10.21 -3.90
N GLN A 379 6.34 -11.32 -4.48
CA GLN A 379 7.66 -11.45 -5.11
C GLN A 379 7.62 -11.26 -6.63
N GLY A 380 6.75 -10.40 -7.15
CA GLY A 380 6.74 -10.02 -8.56
C GLY A 380 5.38 -9.80 -9.22
N PRO A 381 4.28 -10.48 -8.80
CA PRO A 381 2.96 -10.22 -9.36
C PRO A 381 2.51 -8.75 -9.26
N VAL A 382 1.54 -8.39 -10.08
CA VAL A 382 0.87 -7.08 -10.01
C VAL A 382 -0.31 -7.18 -9.06
N TRP A 383 -0.35 -6.31 -8.06
CA TRP A 383 -1.44 -6.17 -7.10
C TRP A 383 -2.17 -4.84 -7.30
N GLY A 384 -3.49 -4.85 -7.20
CA GLY A 384 -4.29 -3.64 -7.35
C GLY A 384 -3.92 -2.56 -6.36
N ILE A 385 -3.74 -2.94 -5.10
CA ILE A 385 -3.38 -2.03 -4.01
C ILE A 385 -2.00 -1.38 -4.20
N SER A 386 -0.96 -2.16 -4.54
CA SER A 386 0.38 -1.60 -4.74
C SER A 386 0.39 -0.60 -5.91
N ASN A 387 -0.35 -0.91 -6.97
CA ASN A 387 -0.47 -0.03 -8.12
C ASN A 387 -1.26 1.25 -7.80
N TYR A 388 -2.30 1.16 -6.97
CA TYR A 388 -3.04 2.34 -6.51
C TYR A 388 -2.15 3.25 -5.65
N ILE A 389 -1.41 2.69 -4.70
CA ILE A 389 -0.51 3.45 -3.82
C ILE A 389 0.58 4.15 -4.64
N VAL A 390 1.20 3.45 -5.60
CA VAL A 390 2.19 4.05 -6.51
C VAL A 390 1.55 5.15 -7.37
N TRP A 391 0.36 4.91 -7.90
CA TRP A 391 -0.38 5.90 -8.68
C TRP A 391 -0.73 7.16 -7.88
N SER A 392 -1.21 7.00 -6.65
CA SER A 392 -1.48 8.12 -5.74
C SER A 392 -0.19 8.89 -5.42
N GLY A 393 0.92 8.16 -5.18
CA GLY A 393 2.23 8.76 -4.98
C GLY A 393 2.74 9.56 -6.19
N LEU A 394 2.53 9.09 -7.40
CA LEU A 394 2.86 9.84 -8.62
C LEU A 394 2.10 11.18 -8.68
N LEU A 395 0.81 11.18 -8.36
CA LEU A 395 0.00 12.39 -8.33
C LEU A 395 0.45 13.38 -7.27
N ASN A 396 0.88 12.91 -6.09
CA ASN A 396 1.37 13.77 -5.01
C ASN A 396 2.58 14.62 -5.43
N TYR A 397 3.35 14.15 -6.41
CA TYR A 397 4.54 14.84 -6.93
C TYR A 397 4.38 15.40 -8.34
N GLY A 398 3.15 15.45 -8.88
CA GLY A 398 2.84 16.06 -10.18
C GLY A 398 3.27 15.23 -11.39
N PHE A 399 3.53 13.93 -11.24
CA PHE A 399 3.82 13.00 -12.34
C PHE A 399 2.52 12.53 -13.02
N GLU A 400 1.67 13.47 -13.45
CA GLU A 400 0.34 13.17 -14.00
C GLU A 400 0.39 12.29 -15.27
N LYS A 401 1.42 12.47 -16.10
CA LYS A 401 1.59 11.66 -17.32
C LYS A 401 1.84 10.20 -16.97
N GLU A 402 2.71 9.92 -16.04
CA GLU A 402 3.08 8.60 -15.56
C GLU A 402 1.91 7.97 -14.78
N ALA A 403 1.22 8.75 -13.97
CA ALA A 403 0.01 8.34 -13.28
C ALA A 403 -1.09 7.93 -14.27
N LYS A 404 -1.29 8.69 -15.34
CA LYS A 404 -2.25 8.35 -16.40
C LYS A 404 -1.90 7.02 -17.08
N LEU A 405 -0.63 6.82 -17.43
CA LEU A 405 -0.16 5.56 -18.02
C LEU A 405 -0.39 4.37 -17.07
N LEU A 406 -0.14 4.54 -15.79
CA LEU A 406 -0.36 3.47 -14.80
C LEU A 406 -1.86 3.17 -14.63
N ALA A 407 -2.70 4.19 -14.55
CA ALA A 407 -4.15 4.00 -14.48
C ALA A 407 -4.70 3.30 -15.74
N GLU A 408 -4.22 3.65 -16.94
CA GLU A 408 -4.59 2.99 -18.20
C GLU A 408 -4.14 1.51 -18.21
N LYS A 409 -2.97 1.17 -17.61
CA LYS A 409 -2.53 -0.23 -17.43
C LYS A 409 -3.46 -1.00 -16.49
N CYS A 410 -3.86 -0.41 -15.36
CA CYS A 410 -4.80 -1.02 -14.41
C CYS A 410 -6.19 -1.22 -15.04
N ILE A 411 -6.69 -0.24 -15.77
CA ILE A 411 -7.97 -0.35 -16.51
C ILE A 411 -7.91 -1.47 -17.56
N ARG A 412 -6.80 -1.57 -18.29
CA ARG A 412 -6.57 -2.67 -19.23
C ARG A 412 -6.54 -4.01 -18.51
N LEU A 413 -5.84 -4.13 -17.39
CA LEU A 413 -5.71 -5.33 -16.59
C LEU A 413 -7.09 -5.86 -16.19
N TYR A 414 -7.86 -5.04 -15.49
CA TYR A 414 -9.18 -5.43 -15.01
C TYR A 414 -10.22 -5.58 -16.12
N GLY A 415 -10.15 -4.75 -17.16
CA GLY A 415 -11.03 -4.88 -18.34
C GLY A 415 -10.80 -6.18 -19.08
N GLN A 416 -9.55 -6.61 -19.23
CA GLN A 416 -9.20 -7.89 -19.85
C GLN A 416 -9.65 -9.08 -18.97
N ASP A 417 -9.47 -9.01 -17.67
CA ASP A 417 -9.90 -10.04 -16.73
C ASP A 417 -11.43 -10.24 -16.78
N LEU A 418 -12.19 -9.15 -16.79
CA LEU A 418 -13.65 -9.22 -16.95
C LEU A 418 -14.08 -9.78 -18.32
N GLU A 419 -13.33 -9.49 -19.40
CA GLU A 419 -13.61 -10.07 -20.72
C GLU A 419 -13.32 -11.57 -20.77
N THR A 420 -12.30 -12.04 -20.03
CA THR A 420 -11.81 -13.43 -20.08
C THR A 420 -12.54 -14.32 -19.07
N ASP A 421 -12.58 -13.88 -17.81
CA ASP A 421 -13.01 -14.71 -16.66
C ASP A 421 -14.31 -14.21 -16.02
N GLY A 422 -14.81 -13.03 -16.42
CA GLY A 422 -16.06 -12.45 -15.90
C GLY A 422 -16.00 -11.99 -14.45
N CYS A 423 -14.81 -11.98 -13.84
CA CYS A 423 -14.58 -11.55 -12.45
C CYS A 423 -13.17 -10.96 -12.30
N LEU A 424 -12.87 -10.41 -11.12
CA LEU A 424 -11.53 -9.91 -10.79
C LEU A 424 -10.80 -10.92 -9.91
N HIS A 425 -9.47 -10.97 -10.02
CA HIS A 425 -8.59 -11.81 -9.22
C HIS A 425 -7.82 -11.00 -8.18
N GLU A 426 -7.26 -11.66 -7.17
CA GLU A 426 -6.55 -11.00 -6.09
C GLU A 426 -5.25 -10.36 -6.56
N TYR A 427 -4.48 -11.04 -7.44
CA TYR A 427 -3.28 -10.49 -8.09
C TYR A 427 -3.05 -11.14 -9.47
N TYR A 428 -2.13 -10.58 -10.25
CA TYR A 428 -2.05 -10.81 -11.68
C TYR A 428 -0.63 -11.03 -12.17
N HIS A 429 -0.52 -11.75 -13.28
CA HIS A 429 0.74 -11.94 -14.00
C HIS A 429 1.16 -10.63 -14.68
N PRO A 430 2.36 -10.08 -14.43
CA PRO A 430 2.76 -8.75 -14.88
C PRO A 430 2.91 -8.61 -16.39
N GLU A 431 3.23 -9.72 -17.09
CA GLU A 431 3.51 -9.71 -18.53
C GLU A 431 2.28 -10.06 -19.39
N THR A 432 1.35 -10.89 -18.88
CA THR A 432 0.18 -11.36 -19.63
C THR A 432 -1.13 -10.73 -19.17
N GLY A 433 -1.20 -10.31 -17.90
CA GLY A 433 -2.42 -9.81 -17.27
C GLY A 433 -3.37 -10.89 -16.79
N ASP A 434 -2.95 -12.17 -16.83
CA ASP A 434 -3.78 -13.28 -16.36
C ASP A 434 -3.98 -13.21 -14.85
N GLY A 435 -5.20 -13.47 -14.37
CA GLY A 435 -5.50 -13.63 -12.95
C GLY A 435 -4.80 -14.86 -12.40
N LEU A 436 -4.15 -14.73 -11.22
CA LEU A 436 -3.32 -15.81 -10.68
C LEU A 436 -3.99 -16.59 -9.56
N ILE A 437 -4.84 -15.95 -8.75
CA ILE A 437 -5.48 -16.60 -7.61
C ILE A 437 -6.78 -15.90 -7.22
N ASN A 438 -7.63 -16.59 -6.49
CA ASN A 438 -8.78 -16.10 -5.77
C ASN A 438 -9.77 -15.29 -6.65
N PRO A 439 -10.42 -15.96 -7.63
CA PRO A 439 -11.40 -15.29 -8.50
C PRO A 439 -12.59 -14.76 -7.68
N GLY A 440 -13.15 -13.64 -8.11
CA GLY A 440 -14.23 -12.94 -7.41
C GLY A 440 -13.75 -12.03 -6.28
N PHE A 441 -12.47 -11.69 -6.26
CA PHE A 441 -11.88 -10.78 -5.27
C PHE A 441 -12.35 -9.35 -5.53
N GLN A 442 -12.93 -8.71 -4.53
CA GLN A 442 -13.44 -7.34 -4.56
C GLN A 442 -12.40 -6.36 -3.97
N ASN A 443 -12.61 -5.94 -2.73
CA ASN A 443 -11.67 -5.22 -1.89
C ASN A 443 -10.95 -4.07 -2.64
N TRP A 444 -9.62 -3.99 -2.49
CA TRP A 444 -8.76 -2.98 -3.11
C TRP A 444 -8.73 -2.98 -4.64
N ASN A 445 -9.21 -4.04 -5.30
CA ASN A 445 -9.38 -3.98 -6.76
C ASN A 445 -10.36 -2.88 -7.17
N TYR A 446 -11.31 -2.55 -6.27
CA TYR A 446 -12.29 -1.49 -6.51
C TYR A 446 -11.68 -0.08 -6.48
N LEU A 447 -10.44 0.09 -5.99
CA LEU A 447 -9.69 1.35 -6.07
C LEU A 447 -9.47 1.83 -7.52
N VAL A 448 -9.63 0.96 -8.50
CA VAL A 448 -9.62 1.36 -9.92
C VAL A 448 -10.69 2.41 -10.25
N ILE A 449 -11.78 2.46 -9.47
CA ILE A 449 -12.84 3.48 -9.63
C ILE A 449 -12.29 4.88 -9.34
N ASN A 450 -11.41 5.03 -8.35
CA ASN A 450 -10.73 6.30 -8.05
C ASN A 450 -9.81 6.72 -9.20
N MET A 451 -9.11 5.77 -9.84
CA MET A 451 -8.30 6.02 -11.04
C MET A 451 -9.17 6.42 -12.23
N ILE A 452 -10.31 5.74 -12.44
CA ILE A 452 -11.26 6.05 -13.50
C ILE A 452 -11.88 7.44 -13.29
N ALA A 453 -12.28 7.78 -12.07
CA ALA A 453 -12.82 9.10 -11.74
C ALA A 453 -11.83 10.20 -12.12
N TRP A 454 -10.56 10.04 -11.75
CA TRP A 454 -9.51 10.99 -12.11
C TRP A 454 -9.27 11.10 -13.63
N ILE A 455 -9.20 9.97 -14.35
CA ILE A 455 -9.06 9.98 -15.85
C ILE A 455 -10.24 10.68 -16.52
N GLU A 456 -11.45 10.53 -15.97
CA GLU A 456 -12.66 11.16 -16.48
C GLU A 456 -12.80 12.63 -16.06
N GLY A 457 -11.82 13.19 -15.34
CA GLY A 457 -11.81 14.58 -14.87
C GLY A 457 -12.81 14.83 -13.73
N ARG A 458 -13.26 13.78 -13.04
CA ARG A 458 -14.10 13.87 -11.82
C ARG A 458 -13.22 13.99 -10.59
N GLU A 459 -13.79 14.53 -9.53
CA GLU A 459 -13.13 14.57 -8.24
C GLU A 459 -12.85 13.15 -7.74
N ARG A 460 -11.60 12.92 -7.33
CA ARG A 460 -11.15 11.67 -6.74
C ARG A 460 -11.30 11.74 -5.22
N ILE A 461 -11.98 10.78 -4.63
CA ILE A 461 -11.91 10.58 -3.19
C ILE A 461 -10.51 10.09 -2.86
N GLN A 462 -9.80 10.86 -2.06
CA GLN A 462 -8.44 10.57 -1.65
C GLN A 462 -8.44 9.95 -0.26
N GLU A 463 -7.62 8.94 -0.08
CA GLU A 463 -7.27 8.39 1.24
C GLU A 463 -6.68 9.47 2.15
N PHE A 464 -6.61 9.21 3.46
CA PHE A 464 -6.11 10.19 4.43
C PHE A 464 -4.64 10.53 4.21
#